data_ec6a62fe2494f2fb0a1ae7978a035fc4
#
_entry.id   ec6a62fe2494f2fb0a1ae7978a035fc4
#
_cell.length_a   1.000
_cell.length_b   1.000
_cell.length_c   1.000
_cell.angle_alpha   90.00
_cell.angle_beta   90.00
_cell.angle_gamma   90.00
#
_symmetry.space_group_name_H-M   'P 1'
#
loop_
_entity.id
_entity.type
_entity.pdbx_description
1 polymer ?
#
loop_
_entity_poly.entity_id
_entity_poly.type
_entity_poly.pdbx_seq_one_letter_code
_entity_poly.pdbx_strand_id
1 'polypeptide(L)'
;MENPFVVVGKIKPDYFCDRIEESDRIVRQVTNGSNIVMMSPRRLGKTGLIDFCFDKDELRQGYLTIFVDILRTSSLNELTFLLGQAVFAVIGHRSQKMMKRVVATLKSLSGSFGYDPITNMPTFDIKLGDITNPLYTLEEIFTCIEQADKRCIIAIDEFQQITNYPEKNIEALLRTHIQHCANANFIFAGSERHLMSEMFMDTARPFYNSADIMMLNPIAEEKYAAFVKRHFAKADIQVDDEAIQAVYQAFEGNTYYMQKTFHDLYAELDAGATCHIQNTDDIIHRMIAESHHKYSEILSRLSLPQKELLYAIAHEGRATQITSGAFIRRHRLKSASSVQAATKKLLEHHLLSVEKGEYYVDDQLMRLWLLG
;
A
#
# COMPACT_ATOMS: atom_id res chain seq x y z
N MET A 1 3.51 -23.51 17.50
CA MET A 1 3.24 -23.50 16.05
C MET A 1 3.42 -22.06 15.57
N GLU A 2 3.93 -21.80 14.34
CA GLU A 2 4.03 -20.42 13.83
C GLU A 2 2.64 -19.84 13.60
N ASN A 3 2.43 -18.57 13.95
CA ASN A 3 1.13 -17.92 13.77
C ASN A 3 0.89 -17.60 12.28
N PRO A 4 -0.17 -18.13 11.67
CA PRO A 4 -0.44 -17.96 10.23
C PRO A 4 -1.02 -16.58 9.88
N PHE A 5 -1.50 -15.83 10.87
CA PHE A 5 -2.08 -14.50 10.69
C PHE A 5 -0.98 -13.44 10.78
N VAL A 6 -0.30 -13.22 9.67
CA VAL A 6 0.87 -12.32 9.60
C VAL A 6 0.41 -10.87 9.57
N VAL A 7 0.85 -10.08 10.54
CA VAL A 7 0.53 -8.63 10.67
C VAL A 7 1.65 -7.76 10.13
N VAL A 8 2.90 -8.19 10.28
CA VAL A 8 4.11 -7.45 9.88
C VAL A 8 5.08 -8.38 9.17
N GLY A 9 5.72 -7.90 8.12
CA GLY A 9 6.72 -8.63 7.37
C GLY A 9 6.17 -9.41 6.17
N LYS A 10 7.03 -10.24 5.58
CA LYS A 10 6.70 -11.00 4.38
C LYS A 10 5.76 -12.17 4.71
N ILE A 11 4.68 -12.29 3.94
CA ILE A 11 3.69 -13.36 4.10
C ILE A 11 4.16 -14.59 3.30
N LYS A 12 4.27 -15.74 3.97
CA LYS A 12 4.55 -17.02 3.30
C LYS A 12 3.39 -17.41 2.40
N PRO A 13 3.61 -18.10 1.28
CA PRO A 13 2.53 -18.52 0.36
C PRO A 13 1.40 -19.28 1.07
N ASP A 14 1.70 -20.16 2.02
CA ASP A 14 0.69 -20.94 2.76
C ASP A 14 -0.18 -20.09 3.71
N TYR A 15 0.29 -18.90 4.06
CA TYR A 15 -0.39 -17.92 4.94
C TYR A 15 -1.02 -16.77 4.15
N PHE A 16 -0.91 -16.80 2.83
CA PHE A 16 -1.51 -15.82 1.96
C PHE A 16 -3.00 -16.16 1.74
N CYS A 17 -3.88 -15.25 2.12
CA CYS A 17 -5.32 -15.46 2.02
C CYS A 17 -5.82 -15.03 0.66
N ASP A 18 -6.33 -15.99 -0.14
CA ASP A 18 -6.98 -15.76 -1.44
C ASP A 18 -6.12 -14.94 -2.43
N ARG A 19 -6.74 -14.04 -3.20
CA ARG A 19 -6.08 -13.18 -4.21
C ARG A 19 -5.46 -13.95 -5.39
N ILE A 20 -5.92 -15.17 -5.62
CA ILE A 20 -5.39 -16.01 -6.71
C ILE A 20 -5.70 -15.36 -8.05
N GLU A 21 -6.96 -14.94 -8.27
CA GLU A 21 -7.39 -14.32 -9.52
C GLU A 21 -6.67 -13.00 -9.79
N GLU A 22 -6.53 -12.16 -8.74
CA GLU A 22 -5.80 -10.89 -8.84
C GLU A 22 -4.31 -11.12 -9.14
N SER A 23 -3.69 -12.08 -8.44
CA SER A 23 -2.27 -12.38 -8.66
C SER A 23 -2.02 -12.96 -10.06
N ASP A 24 -2.89 -13.84 -10.56
CA ASP A 24 -2.79 -14.41 -11.90
C ASP A 24 -3.01 -13.33 -12.98
N ARG A 25 -3.94 -12.39 -12.72
CA ARG A 25 -4.13 -11.24 -13.59
C ARG A 25 -2.90 -10.36 -13.65
N ILE A 26 -2.30 -10.02 -12.50
CA ILE A 26 -1.07 -9.20 -12.42
C ILE A 26 0.04 -9.88 -13.22
N VAL A 27 0.35 -11.14 -12.91
CA VAL A 27 1.43 -11.86 -13.56
C VAL A 27 1.20 -11.91 -15.08
N ARG A 28 0.02 -12.33 -15.53
CA ARG A 28 -0.31 -12.38 -16.95
C ARG A 28 -0.15 -11.04 -17.67
N GLN A 29 -0.58 -9.93 -17.05
CA GLN A 29 -0.49 -8.61 -17.70
C GLN A 29 0.96 -8.13 -17.79
N VAL A 30 1.74 -8.20 -16.70
CA VAL A 30 3.12 -7.73 -16.73
C VAL A 30 4.03 -8.60 -17.60
N THR A 31 3.76 -9.90 -17.68
CA THR A 31 4.51 -10.79 -18.58
C THR A 31 4.13 -10.62 -20.05
N ASN A 32 2.89 -10.17 -20.32
CA ASN A 32 2.42 -9.84 -21.66
C ASN A 32 2.79 -8.40 -22.12
N GLY A 33 3.58 -7.68 -21.34
CA GLY A 33 4.09 -6.36 -21.73
C GLY A 33 3.21 -5.17 -21.32
N SER A 34 2.14 -5.37 -20.53
CA SER A 34 1.29 -4.30 -20.01
C SER A 34 1.78 -3.76 -18.67
N ASN A 35 1.60 -2.47 -18.42
CA ASN A 35 1.72 -1.89 -17.10
C ASN A 35 0.39 -2.02 -16.34
N ILE A 36 0.43 -2.04 -15.02
CA ILE A 36 -0.75 -2.14 -14.15
C ILE A 36 -0.78 -0.99 -13.16
N VAL A 37 -1.97 -0.46 -12.92
CA VAL A 37 -2.28 0.42 -11.79
C VAL A 37 -3.16 -0.34 -10.82
N MET A 38 -2.66 -0.56 -9.61
CA MET A 38 -3.40 -1.18 -8.52
C MET A 38 -3.84 -0.14 -7.50
N MET A 39 -5.15 0.06 -7.39
CA MET A 39 -5.75 1.03 -6.48
C MET A 39 -6.56 0.32 -5.41
N SER A 40 -6.37 0.70 -4.16
CA SER A 40 -7.20 0.21 -3.04
C SER A 40 -7.10 1.14 -1.84
N PRO A 41 -8.07 1.13 -0.92
CA PRO A 41 -7.86 1.72 0.40
C PRO A 41 -6.60 1.19 1.08
N ARG A 42 -6.11 1.92 2.06
CA ARG A 42 -5.00 1.49 2.92
C ARG A 42 -5.34 0.16 3.60
N ARG A 43 -4.32 -0.68 3.83
CA ARG A 43 -4.41 -1.91 4.64
C ARG A 43 -5.27 -3.04 4.04
N LEU A 44 -5.48 -3.06 2.72
CA LEU A 44 -6.10 -4.17 2.00
C LEU A 44 -5.11 -5.20 1.43
N GLY A 45 -3.80 -5.05 1.74
CA GLY A 45 -2.79 -6.03 1.37
C GLY A 45 -2.17 -5.85 -0.02
N LYS A 46 -2.14 -4.61 -0.59
CA LYS A 46 -1.48 -4.31 -1.89
C LYS A 46 -0.04 -4.80 -1.94
N THR A 47 0.78 -4.34 -0.99
CA THR A 47 2.20 -4.69 -0.91
C THR A 47 2.39 -6.20 -0.78
N GLY A 48 1.61 -6.87 0.08
CA GLY A 48 1.65 -8.32 0.21
C GLY A 48 1.25 -9.06 -1.08
N LEU A 49 0.32 -8.52 -1.86
CA LEU A 49 -0.05 -9.09 -3.17
C LEU A 49 1.08 -8.95 -4.20
N ILE A 50 1.77 -7.81 -4.21
CA ILE A 50 2.94 -7.60 -5.09
C ILE A 50 4.04 -8.60 -4.73
N ASP A 51 4.37 -8.71 -3.44
CA ASP A 51 5.38 -9.66 -2.96
C ASP A 51 5.01 -11.11 -3.32
N PHE A 52 3.73 -11.48 -3.14
CA PHE A 52 3.23 -12.80 -3.52
C PHE A 52 3.36 -13.05 -5.03
N CYS A 53 3.08 -12.04 -5.88
CA CYS A 53 3.29 -12.16 -7.32
C CYS A 53 4.77 -12.34 -7.65
N PHE A 54 5.66 -11.61 -7.00
CA PHE A 54 7.11 -11.68 -7.23
C PHE A 54 7.71 -13.04 -6.83
N ASP A 55 7.10 -13.72 -5.87
CA ASP A 55 7.51 -15.07 -5.45
C ASP A 55 7.00 -16.17 -6.39
N LYS A 56 6.05 -15.91 -7.31
CA LYS A 56 5.61 -16.91 -8.29
C LYS A 56 6.76 -17.31 -9.22
N ASP A 57 6.86 -18.59 -9.51
CA ASP A 57 7.96 -19.16 -10.30
C ASP A 57 8.16 -18.48 -11.65
N GLU A 58 7.08 -18.08 -12.30
CA GLU A 58 7.11 -17.38 -13.58
C GLU A 58 7.89 -16.07 -13.50
N LEU A 59 7.61 -15.22 -12.50
CA LEU A 59 8.32 -13.96 -12.32
C LEU A 59 9.72 -14.19 -11.74
N ARG A 60 9.85 -15.03 -10.73
CA ARG A 60 11.11 -15.29 -10.05
C ARG A 60 12.19 -15.86 -10.99
N GLN A 61 11.82 -16.72 -11.94
CA GLN A 61 12.76 -17.34 -12.87
C GLN A 61 12.94 -16.52 -14.15
N GLY A 62 11.87 -15.89 -14.66
CA GLY A 62 11.85 -15.22 -15.95
C GLY A 62 12.30 -13.75 -15.92
N TYR A 63 12.11 -13.08 -14.80
CA TYR A 63 12.22 -11.62 -14.70
C TYR A 63 13.11 -11.17 -13.54
N LEU A 64 13.52 -9.89 -13.56
CA LEU A 64 14.09 -9.19 -12.43
C LEU A 64 12.97 -8.40 -11.76
N THR A 65 12.62 -8.75 -10.53
CA THR A 65 11.58 -8.06 -9.77
C THR A 65 12.18 -7.01 -8.86
N ILE A 66 11.72 -5.78 -9.00
CA ILE A 66 12.22 -4.61 -8.26
C ILE A 66 11.03 -3.97 -7.56
N PHE A 67 11.12 -3.77 -6.25
CA PHE A 67 10.11 -3.11 -5.42
C PHE A 67 10.65 -1.82 -4.84
N VAL A 68 9.89 -0.74 -4.95
CA VAL A 68 10.22 0.58 -4.41
C VAL A 68 8.99 1.17 -3.73
N ASP A 69 9.08 1.42 -2.43
CA ASP A 69 8.07 2.17 -1.67
C ASP A 69 8.51 3.64 -1.58
N ILE A 70 7.71 4.55 -2.15
CA ILE A 70 8.01 5.97 -2.19
C ILE A 70 7.19 6.80 -1.20
N LEU A 71 6.50 6.17 -0.25
CA LEU A 71 5.66 6.87 0.74
C LEU A 71 6.40 8.01 1.47
N ARG A 72 7.68 7.80 1.79
CA ARG A 72 8.48 8.74 2.59
C ARG A 72 9.21 9.78 1.74
N THR A 73 9.07 9.74 0.44
CA THR A 73 9.76 10.69 -0.45
C THR A 73 8.97 11.98 -0.58
N SER A 74 9.70 13.09 -0.74
CA SER A 74 9.16 14.44 -0.87
C SER A 74 9.69 15.19 -2.10
N SER A 75 10.55 14.55 -2.90
CA SER A 75 11.21 15.17 -4.06
C SER A 75 11.65 14.12 -5.09
N LEU A 76 11.90 14.59 -6.32
CA LEU A 76 12.52 13.78 -7.37
C LEU A 76 13.88 13.21 -6.94
N ASN A 77 14.64 13.96 -6.15
CA ASN A 77 15.93 13.50 -5.64
C ASN A 77 15.80 12.24 -4.78
N GLU A 78 14.84 12.24 -3.84
CA GLU A 78 14.59 11.11 -2.97
C GLU A 78 14.02 9.90 -3.73
N LEU A 79 13.12 10.14 -4.70
CA LEU A 79 12.64 9.09 -5.60
C LEU A 79 13.80 8.45 -6.36
N THR A 80 14.65 9.27 -6.98
CA THR A 80 15.81 8.81 -7.76
C THR A 80 16.77 8.01 -6.89
N PHE A 81 16.97 8.45 -5.66
CA PHE A 81 17.78 7.73 -4.68
C PHE A 81 17.23 6.32 -4.38
N LEU A 82 15.95 6.22 -4.02
CA LEU A 82 15.35 4.92 -3.71
C LEU A 82 15.30 3.97 -4.92
N LEU A 83 14.95 4.52 -6.10
CA LEU A 83 14.93 3.74 -7.34
C LEU A 83 16.34 3.25 -7.70
N GLY A 84 17.34 4.11 -7.56
CA GLY A 84 18.75 3.76 -7.81
C GLY A 84 19.22 2.64 -6.87
N GLN A 85 18.93 2.73 -5.59
CA GLN A 85 19.25 1.67 -4.62
C GLN A 85 18.59 0.34 -4.98
N ALA A 86 17.29 0.35 -5.29
CA ALA A 86 16.55 -0.87 -5.62
C ALA A 86 17.03 -1.51 -6.92
N VAL A 87 17.29 -0.70 -7.95
CA VAL A 87 17.82 -1.15 -9.24
C VAL A 87 19.23 -1.75 -9.07
N PHE A 88 20.10 -1.07 -8.33
CA PHE A 88 21.43 -1.58 -8.05
C PHE A 88 21.39 -2.90 -7.28
N ALA A 89 20.57 -3.00 -6.24
CA ALA A 89 20.44 -4.22 -5.43
C ALA A 89 20.05 -5.45 -6.26
N VAL A 90 19.20 -5.26 -7.26
CA VAL A 90 18.72 -6.37 -8.10
C VAL A 90 19.60 -6.60 -9.32
N ILE A 91 19.91 -5.57 -10.09
CA ILE A 91 20.64 -5.70 -11.36
C ILE A 91 22.15 -5.83 -11.13
N GLY A 92 22.70 -5.01 -10.22
CA GLY A 92 24.14 -4.95 -9.96
C GLY A 92 24.70 -6.24 -9.38
N HIS A 93 23.99 -6.86 -8.46
CA HIS A 93 24.45 -8.09 -7.80
C HIS A 93 24.34 -9.39 -8.62
N ARG A 94 23.80 -9.36 -9.83
CA ARG A 94 23.61 -10.57 -10.64
C ARG A 94 24.89 -11.22 -11.13
N SER A 95 25.87 -10.43 -11.54
CA SER A 95 27.18 -10.92 -11.99
C SER A 95 28.21 -9.79 -11.99
N GLN A 96 29.49 -10.14 -11.95
CA GLN A 96 30.59 -9.16 -12.09
C GLN A 96 30.48 -8.33 -13.39
N LYS A 97 29.99 -8.93 -14.47
CA LYS A 97 29.79 -8.24 -15.75
C LYS A 97 28.70 -7.19 -15.63
N MET A 98 27.56 -7.54 -14.99
CA MET A 98 26.47 -6.58 -14.77
C MET A 98 26.88 -5.49 -13.80
N MET A 99 27.57 -5.81 -12.71
CA MET A 99 28.11 -4.83 -11.77
C MET A 99 29.00 -3.79 -12.49
N LYS A 100 29.96 -4.25 -13.30
CA LYS A 100 30.83 -3.34 -14.08
C LYS A 100 30.03 -2.47 -15.04
N ARG A 101 28.96 -2.99 -15.65
CA ARG A 101 28.09 -2.24 -16.55
C ARG A 101 27.31 -1.16 -15.80
N VAL A 102 26.72 -1.51 -14.67
CA VAL A 102 25.98 -0.54 -13.81
C VAL A 102 26.91 0.57 -13.34
N VAL A 103 28.09 0.24 -12.83
CA VAL A 103 29.10 1.24 -12.42
C VAL A 103 29.52 2.14 -13.59
N ALA A 104 29.68 1.58 -14.80
CA ALA A 104 30.01 2.38 -15.98
C ALA A 104 28.89 3.28 -16.47
N THR A 105 27.63 2.92 -16.18
CA THR A 105 26.43 3.67 -16.59
C THR A 105 26.09 4.76 -15.59
N LEU A 106 26.13 4.49 -14.29
CA LEU A 106 25.81 5.43 -13.21
C LEU A 106 26.99 6.40 -12.93
N LYS A 107 27.39 7.17 -13.91
CA LYS A 107 28.54 8.10 -13.80
C LYS A 107 28.31 9.23 -12.82
N SER A 108 27.06 9.71 -12.72
CA SER A 108 26.67 10.74 -11.76
C SER A 108 26.86 10.30 -10.30
N LEU A 109 26.91 9.00 -10.05
CA LEU A 109 27.06 8.38 -8.73
C LEU A 109 28.44 7.71 -8.56
N SER A 110 29.42 8.07 -9.37
CA SER A 110 30.74 7.41 -9.34
C SER A 110 31.43 7.44 -7.97
N GLY A 111 31.20 8.48 -7.18
CA GLY A 111 31.69 8.58 -5.80
C GLY A 111 31.05 7.63 -4.78
N SER A 112 29.90 7.04 -5.14
CA SER A 112 29.18 6.10 -4.29
C SER A 112 29.62 4.63 -4.47
N PHE A 113 30.52 4.36 -5.41
CA PHE A 113 31.08 3.03 -5.62
C PHE A 113 32.38 2.85 -4.84
N GLY A 114 32.42 1.81 -4.04
CA GLY A 114 33.60 1.35 -3.33
C GLY A 114 33.93 -0.10 -3.70
N TYR A 115 34.94 -0.67 -3.01
CA TYR A 115 35.26 -2.09 -3.10
C TYR A 115 35.35 -2.65 -1.70
N ASP A 116 34.73 -3.79 -1.49
CA ASP A 116 34.92 -4.56 -0.26
C ASP A 116 36.37 -5.08 -0.24
N PRO A 117 37.16 -4.73 0.80
CA PRO A 117 38.58 -5.09 0.84
C PRO A 117 38.82 -6.59 0.99
N ILE A 118 37.83 -7.36 1.41
CA ILE A 118 37.94 -8.83 1.64
C ILE A 118 37.54 -9.58 0.38
N THR A 119 36.41 -9.22 -0.20
CA THR A 119 35.84 -9.94 -1.35
C THR A 119 36.26 -9.35 -2.69
N ASN A 120 36.87 -8.18 -2.71
CA ASN A 120 37.18 -7.36 -3.88
C ASN A 120 35.98 -7.14 -4.81
N MET A 121 34.77 -7.21 -4.23
CA MET A 121 33.52 -6.95 -4.94
C MET A 121 33.21 -5.44 -4.87
N PRO A 122 32.70 -4.84 -5.95
CA PRO A 122 32.18 -3.49 -5.89
C PRO A 122 31.07 -3.36 -4.86
N THR A 123 31.16 -2.38 -4.01
CA THR A 123 30.11 -1.94 -3.09
C THR A 123 29.47 -0.67 -3.59
N PHE A 124 28.20 -0.51 -3.32
CA PHE A 124 27.46 0.69 -3.68
C PHE A 124 26.81 1.25 -2.43
N ASP A 125 27.33 2.38 -2.00
CA ASP A 125 26.83 3.12 -0.82
C ASP A 125 26.43 4.51 -1.27
N ILE A 126 25.27 4.60 -1.93
CA ILE A 126 24.71 5.89 -2.34
C ILE A 126 24.13 6.61 -1.12
N LYS A 127 24.43 7.89 -1.01
CA LYS A 127 23.78 8.82 -0.06
C LYS A 127 22.93 9.80 -0.84
N LEU A 128 21.89 10.30 -0.18
CA LEU A 128 21.00 11.28 -0.82
C LEU A 128 21.74 12.52 -1.33
N GLY A 129 22.78 12.96 -0.62
CA GLY A 129 23.62 14.08 -1.02
C GLY A 129 24.53 13.84 -2.23
N ASP A 130 24.69 12.60 -2.68
CA ASP A 130 25.51 12.27 -3.85
C ASP A 130 24.79 12.59 -5.16
N ILE A 131 23.45 12.72 -5.12
CA ILE A 131 22.64 13.04 -6.29
C ILE A 131 22.61 14.56 -6.47
N THR A 132 23.51 15.07 -7.29
CA THR A 132 23.59 16.52 -7.60
C THR A 132 22.69 16.93 -8.76
N ASN A 133 22.36 16.01 -9.66
CA ASN A 133 21.45 16.22 -10.78
C ASN A 133 20.48 15.02 -10.90
N PRO A 134 19.31 15.08 -10.24
CA PRO A 134 18.38 13.95 -10.20
C PRO A 134 17.81 13.58 -11.58
N LEU A 135 17.68 14.54 -12.50
CA LEU A 135 17.23 14.25 -13.87
C LEU A 135 18.21 13.37 -14.62
N TYR A 136 19.48 13.72 -14.56
CA TYR A 136 20.54 12.98 -15.22
C TYR A 136 20.73 11.59 -14.56
N THR A 137 20.72 11.53 -13.25
CA THR A 137 20.82 10.27 -12.51
C THR A 137 19.62 9.34 -12.82
N LEU A 138 18.41 9.89 -12.94
CA LEU A 138 17.23 9.12 -13.32
C LEU A 138 17.38 8.51 -14.72
N GLU A 139 17.87 9.26 -15.70
CA GLU A 139 18.16 8.77 -17.04
C GLU A 139 19.19 7.62 -17.03
N GLU A 140 20.25 7.74 -16.24
CA GLU A 140 21.25 6.67 -16.07
C GLU A 140 20.62 5.41 -15.43
N ILE A 141 19.73 5.56 -14.46
CA ILE A 141 19.02 4.43 -13.83
C ILE A 141 18.15 3.71 -14.87
N PHE A 142 17.38 4.45 -15.68
CA PHE A 142 16.57 3.84 -16.75
C PHE A 142 17.45 3.18 -17.81
N THR A 143 18.62 3.74 -18.10
CA THR A 143 19.62 3.10 -18.98
C THR A 143 20.13 1.76 -18.39
N CYS A 144 20.36 1.70 -17.07
CA CYS A 144 20.71 0.43 -16.41
C CYS A 144 19.60 -0.62 -16.53
N ILE A 145 18.34 -0.21 -16.37
CA ILE A 145 17.18 -1.09 -16.52
C ILE A 145 17.09 -1.63 -17.96
N GLU A 146 17.24 -0.74 -18.93
CA GLU A 146 17.19 -1.11 -20.37
C GLU A 146 18.31 -2.07 -20.77
N GLN A 147 19.48 -1.97 -20.15
CA GLN A 147 20.64 -2.82 -20.41
C GLN A 147 20.69 -4.09 -19.57
N ALA A 148 19.70 -4.34 -18.71
CA ALA A 148 19.65 -5.54 -17.89
C ALA A 148 19.57 -6.82 -18.76
N ASP A 149 20.12 -7.91 -18.24
CA ASP A 149 20.20 -9.21 -18.95
C ASP A 149 18.85 -9.97 -19.01
N LYS A 150 17.88 -9.52 -18.21
CA LYS A 150 16.49 -10.00 -18.20
C LYS A 150 15.55 -8.81 -18.12
N ARG A 151 14.33 -9.01 -18.62
CA ARG A 151 13.26 -8.01 -18.44
C ARG A 151 12.97 -7.78 -16.96
N CYS A 152 12.65 -6.54 -16.64
CA CYS A 152 12.35 -6.11 -15.29
C CYS A 152 10.84 -5.98 -15.08
N ILE A 153 10.37 -6.35 -13.90
CA ILE A 153 9.03 -5.96 -13.39
C ILE A 153 9.28 -5.05 -12.19
N ILE A 154 8.88 -3.80 -12.32
CA ILE A 154 9.17 -2.76 -11.32
C ILE A 154 7.87 -2.34 -10.67
N ALA A 155 7.71 -2.61 -9.37
CA ALA A 155 6.59 -2.13 -8.58
C ALA A 155 6.99 -0.87 -7.82
N ILE A 156 6.19 0.18 -7.99
CA ILE A 156 6.32 1.43 -7.25
C ILE A 156 5.08 1.57 -6.36
N ASP A 157 5.27 1.40 -5.06
CA ASP A 157 4.19 1.50 -4.07
C ASP A 157 4.03 2.96 -3.61
N GLU A 158 2.79 3.32 -3.29
CA GLU A 158 2.33 4.67 -2.93
C GLU A 158 2.65 5.72 -4.02
N PHE A 159 2.44 5.34 -5.28
CA PHE A 159 2.83 6.13 -6.46
C PHE A 159 2.22 7.54 -6.50
N GLN A 160 1.03 7.75 -5.92
CA GLN A 160 0.43 9.08 -5.80
C GLN A 160 1.31 10.08 -5.06
N GLN A 161 2.31 9.62 -4.29
CA GLN A 161 3.22 10.50 -3.56
C GLN A 161 3.95 11.51 -4.46
N ILE A 162 4.18 11.17 -5.73
CA ILE A 162 4.84 12.09 -6.68
C ILE A 162 4.04 13.39 -6.91
N THR A 163 2.72 13.40 -6.63
CA THR A 163 1.90 14.62 -6.76
C THR A 163 2.23 15.67 -5.70
N ASN A 164 2.90 15.28 -4.62
CA ASN A 164 3.31 16.15 -3.52
C ASN A 164 4.71 16.75 -3.72
N TYR A 165 5.42 16.38 -4.81
CA TYR A 165 6.77 16.86 -5.05
C TYR A 165 6.77 18.32 -5.53
N PRO A 166 7.80 19.10 -5.18
CA PRO A 166 7.92 20.49 -5.61
C PRO A 166 8.27 20.65 -7.10
N GLU A 167 8.81 19.58 -7.73
CA GLU A 167 9.21 19.62 -9.11
C GLU A 167 8.01 19.65 -10.05
N LYS A 168 7.98 20.64 -10.93
CA LYS A 168 6.93 20.76 -11.95
C LYS A 168 7.07 19.66 -13.00
N ASN A 169 5.93 19.16 -13.48
CA ASN A 169 5.86 18.16 -14.56
C ASN A 169 6.50 16.80 -14.26
N ILE A 170 6.59 16.42 -12.97
CA ILE A 170 7.15 15.12 -12.55
C ILE A 170 6.47 13.93 -13.24
N GLU A 171 5.15 13.99 -13.40
CA GLU A 171 4.40 12.92 -14.07
C GLU A 171 4.81 12.78 -15.54
N ALA A 172 4.93 13.90 -16.26
CA ALA A 172 5.36 13.88 -17.66
C ALA A 172 6.80 13.36 -17.82
N LEU A 173 7.68 13.74 -16.91
CA LEU A 173 9.05 13.24 -16.86
C LEU A 173 9.10 11.73 -16.68
N LEU A 174 8.47 11.22 -15.64
CA LEU A 174 8.43 9.76 -15.35
C LEU A 174 7.73 9.00 -16.48
N ARG A 175 6.63 9.52 -17.00
CA ARG A 175 5.91 8.93 -18.13
C ARG A 175 6.79 8.76 -19.36
N THR A 176 7.63 9.74 -19.65
CA THR A 176 8.58 9.70 -20.78
C THR A 176 9.58 8.58 -20.60
N HIS A 177 10.24 8.48 -19.45
CA HIS A 177 11.20 7.41 -19.16
C HIS A 177 10.57 6.03 -19.21
N ILE A 178 9.40 5.87 -18.58
CA ILE A 178 8.66 4.60 -18.53
C ILE A 178 8.24 4.15 -19.93
N GLN A 179 7.75 5.06 -20.76
CA GLN A 179 7.31 4.77 -22.12
C GLN A 179 8.45 4.30 -23.03
N HIS A 180 9.65 4.84 -22.83
CA HIS A 180 10.82 4.50 -23.64
C HIS A 180 11.60 3.29 -23.10
N CYS A 181 11.26 2.79 -21.93
CA CYS A 181 11.93 1.63 -21.33
C CYS A 181 11.27 0.32 -21.82
N ALA A 182 11.81 -0.25 -22.90
CA ALA A 182 11.26 -1.48 -23.49
C ALA A 182 11.58 -2.75 -22.67
N ASN A 183 12.61 -2.70 -21.81
CA ASN A 183 13.05 -3.82 -21.00
C ASN A 183 12.38 -3.91 -19.62
N ALA A 184 11.36 -3.06 -19.34
CA ALA A 184 10.62 -3.12 -18.07
C ALA A 184 9.12 -2.97 -18.26
N ASN A 185 8.36 -3.60 -17.35
CA ASN A 185 6.95 -3.31 -17.11
C ASN A 185 6.75 -2.88 -15.67
N PHE A 186 5.74 -2.04 -15.45
CA PHE A 186 5.53 -1.34 -14.18
C PHE A 186 4.22 -1.74 -13.52
N ILE A 187 4.27 -1.86 -12.19
CA ILE A 187 3.11 -1.98 -11.31
C ILE A 187 3.08 -0.72 -10.46
N PHE A 188 2.11 0.16 -10.70
CA PHE A 188 1.87 1.34 -9.89
C PHE A 188 0.85 1.00 -8.82
N ALA A 189 1.24 1.01 -7.57
CA ALA A 189 0.31 0.78 -6.47
C ALA A 189 0.06 2.08 -5.71
N GLY A 190 -1.18 2.29 -5.29
CA GLY A 190 -1.53 3.50 -4.55
C GLY A 190 -2.72 3.29 -3.62
N SER A 191 -2.67 3.97 -2.47
CA SER A 191 -3.72 3.90 -1.45
C SER A 191 -4.73 5.05 -1.56
N GLU A 192 -4.38 6.15 -2.20
CA GLU A 192 -5.26 7.29 -2.41
C GLU A 192 -5.98 7.17 -3.75
N ARG A 193 -7.11 6.44 -3.75
CA ARG A 193 -7.87 6.11 -4.97
C ARG A 193 -8.20 7.34 -5.81
N HIS A 194 -8.54 8.47 -5.18
CA HIS A 194 -8.89 9.69 -5.90
C HIS A 194 -7.70 10.21 -6.71
N LEU A 195 -6.53 10.36 -6.08
CA LEU A 195 -5.31 10.84 -6.75
C LEU A 195 -4.87 9.87 -7.85
N MET A 196 -4.87 8.57 -7.56
CA MET A 196 -4.54 7.55 -8.56
C MET A 196 -5.52 7.55 -9.75
N SER A 197 -6.82 7.71 -9.48
CA SER A 197 -7.82 7.83 -10.55
C SER A 197 -7.62 9.10 -11.38
N GLU A 198 -7.33 10.22 -10.74
CA GLU A 198 -6.99 11.47 -11.44
C GLU A 198 -5.76 11.29 -12.33
N MET A 199 -4.67 10.69 -11.81
CA MET A 199 -3.44 10.49 -12.57
C MET A 199 -3.61 9.59 -13.80
N PHE A 200 -4.38 8.50 -13.70
CA PHE A 200 -4.44 7.45 -14.73
C PHE A 200 -5.72 7.46 -15.58
N MET A 201 -6.78 8.14 -15.15
CA MET A 201 -8.08 8.15 -15.83
C MET A 201 -8.48 9.52 -16.36
N ASP A 202 -7.85 10.62 -15.88
CA ASP A 202 -8.11 11.95 -16.42
C ASP A 202 -7.33 12.18 -17.73
N THR A 203 -8.06 12.55 -18.79
CA THR A 203 -7.51 12.80 -20.13
C THR A 203 -6.46 13.91 -20.18
N ALA A 204 -6.46 14.81 -19.20
CA ALA A 204 -5.50 15.92 -19.12
C ALA A 204 -4.17 15.53 -18.45
N ARG A 205 -4.08 14.33 -17.87
CA ARG A 205 -2.89 13.90 -17.11
C ARG A 205 -1.91 13.07 -17.95
N PRO A 206 -0.59 13.18 -17.72
CA PRO A 206 0.42 12.46 -18.50
C PRO A 206 0.27 10.94 -18.49
N PHE A 207 -0.19 10.35 -17.38
CA PHE A 207 -0.39 8.90 -17.24
C PHE A 207 -1.72 8.38 -17.77
N TYR A 208 -2.55 9.24 -18.39
CA TYR A 208 -3.82 8.79 -18.99
C TYR A 208 -3.61 7.59 -19.91
N ASN A 209 -4.39 6.52 -19.71
CA ASN A 209 -4.35 5.27 -20.49
C ASN A 209 -2.95 4.63 -20.61
N SER A 210 -2.07 4.79 -19.64
CA SER A 210 -0.71 4.24 -19.67
C SER A 210 -0.56 2.88 -19.01
N ALA A 211 -1.59 2.41 -18.33
CA ALA A 211 -1.60 1.14 -17.61
C ALA A 211 -3.03 0.59 -17.45
N ASP A 212 -3.14 -0.72 -17.29
CA ASP A 212 -4.41 -1.40 -17.01
C ASP A 212 -4.84 -1.17 -15.56
N ILE A 213 -6.07 -0.74 -15.35
CA ILE A 213 -6.57 -0.42 -14.02
C ILE A 213 -7.09 -1.67 -13.32
N MET A 214 -6.64 -1.87 -12.09
CA MET A 214 -7.08 -2.91 -11.20
C MET A 214 -7.49 -2.32 -9.85
N MET A 215 -8.78 -2.43 -9.54
CA MET A 215 -9.30 -2.08 -8.22
C MET A 215 -9.19 -3.29 -7.30
N LEU A 216 -8.47 -3.15 -6.19
CA LEU A 216 -8.40 -4.19 -5.18
C LEU A 216 -9.50 -3.94 -4.15
N ASN A 217 -10.45 -4.85 -4.07
CA ASN A 217 -11.56 -4.82 -3.13
C ASN A 217 -11.22 -5.65 -1.88
N PRO A 218 -11.97 -5.55 -0.77
CA PRO A 218 -11.89 -6.50 0.34
C PRO A 218 -11.96 -7.95 -0.14
N ILE A 219 -11.30 -8.85 0.55
CA ILE A 219 -11.45 -10.30 0.32
C ILE A 219 -12.88 -10.68 0.68
N ALA A 220 -13.54 -11.48 -0.14
CA ALA A 220 -14.90 -11.93 0.14
C ALA A 220 -14.97 -12.66 1.51
N GLU A 221 -16.04 -12.40 2.25
CA GLU A 221 -16.22 -12.92 3.63
C GLU A 221 -16.07 -14.43 3.67
N GLU A 222 -16.70 -15.15 2.74
CA GLU A 222 -16.67 -16.61 2.68
C GLU A 222 -15.25 -17.16 2.46
N LYS A 223 -14.46 -16.49 1.60
CA LYS A 223 -13.08 -16.86 1.34
C LYS A 223 -12.19 -16.61 2.55
N TYR A 224 -12.40 -15.48 3.22
CA TYR A 224 -11.67 -15.15 4.43
C TYR A 224 -12.05 -16.10 5.58
N ALA A 225 -13.33 -16.42 5.74
CA ALA A 225 -13.80 -17.40 6.73
C ALA A 225 -13.19 -18.80 6.52
N ALA A 226 -13.14 -19.25 5.27
CA ALA A 226 -12.49 -20.52 4.95
C ALA A 226 -10.99 -20.52 5.29
N PHE A 227 -10.29 -19.40 5.07
CA PHE A 227 -8.90 -19.21 5.46
C PHE A 227 -8.74 -19.29 6.99
N VAL A 228 -9.53 -18.56 7.76
CA VAL A 228 -9.50 -18.55 9.23
C VAL A 228 -9.71 -19.96 9.77
N LYS A 229 -10.83 -20.61 9.40
CA LYS A 229 -11.17 -21.97 9.85
C LYS A 229 -10.08 -22.98 9.55
N ARG A 230 -9.51 -22.93 8.33
CA ARG A 230 -8.42 -23.83 7.92
C ARG A 230 -7.20 -23.73 8.83
N HIS A 231 -6.82 -22.50 9.22
CA HIS A 231 -5.62 -22.28 10.02
C HIS A 231 -5.85 -22.58 11.50
N PHE A 232 -6.99 -22.24 12.05
CA PHE A 232 -7.36 -22.59 13.43
C PHE A 232 -7.50 -24.11 13.60
N ALA A 233 -8.11 -24.80 12.64
CA ALA A 233 -8.22 -26.26 12.67
C ALA A 233 -6.86 -26.98 12.71
N LYS A 234 -5.80 -26.40 12.07
CA LYS A 234 -4.44 -26.96 12.17
C LYS A 234 -3.85 -26.86 13.58
N ALA A 235 -4.37 -25.97 14.41
CA ALA A 235 -3.99 -25.83 15.83
C ALA A 235 -4.97 -26.55 16.77
N ASP A 236 -5.89 -27.37 16.23
CA ASP A 236 -6.96 -28.02 16.99
C ASP A 236 -7.89 -27.03 17.70
N ILE A 237 -8.17 -25.88 17.06
CA ILE A 237 -9.10 -24.87 17.57
C ILE A 237 -10.27 -24.75 16.59
N GLN A 238 -11.49 -24.71 17.12
CA GLN A 238 -12.70 -24.43 16.36
C GLN A 238 -12.98 -22.91 16.36
N VAL A 239 -13.63 -22.39 15.33
CA VAL A 239 -14.05 -20.98 15.26
C VAL A 239 -15.47 -20.92 14.74
N ASP A 240 -16.35 -20.27 15.51
CA ASP A 240 -17.74 -20.07 15.12
C ASP A 240 -17.84 -19.10 13.93
N ASP A 241 -18.82 -19.34 13.06
CA ASP A 241 -19.09 -18.46 11.91
C ASP A 241 -19.43 -17.05 12.36
N GLU A 242 -20.22 -16.91 13.43
CA GLU A 242 -20.61 -15.63 14.00
C GLU A 242 -19.41 -14.82 14.50
N ALA A 243 -18.39 -15.48 15.06
CA ALA A 243 -17.15 -14.83 15.48
C ALA A 243 -16.39 -14.25 14.28
N ILE A 244 -16.29 -15.00 13.18
CA ILE A 244 -15.62 -14.53 11.95
C ILE A 244 -16.41 -13.39 11.32
N GLN A 245 -17.72 -13.51 11.24
CA GLN A 245 -18.62 -12.52 10.68
C GLN A 245 -18.56 -11.21 11.47
N ALA A 246 -18.54 -11.28 12.81
CA ALA A 246 -18.41 -10.09 13.66
C ALA A 246 -17.14 -9.31 13.37
N VAL A 247 -15.99 -9.97 13.25
CA VAL A 247 -14.71 -9.33 12.88
C VAL A 247 -14.78 -8.73 11.48
N TYR A 248 -15.34 -9.45 10.51
CA TYR A 248 -15.46 -8.98 9.13
C TYR A 248 -16.31 -7.72 9.04
N GLN A 249 -17.45 -7.69 9.73
CA GLN A 249 -18.36 -6.54 9.76
C GLN A 249 -17.76 -5.35 10.53
N ALA A 250 -17.13 -5.60 11.68
CA ALA A 250 -16.49 -4.54 12.47
C ALA A 250 -15.45 -3.74 11.66
N PHE A 251 -14.68 -4.43 10.81
CA PHE A 251 -13.60 -3.84 10.02
C PHE A 251 -13.91 -3.71 8.53
N GLU A 252 -15.13 -4.00 8.07
CA GLU A 252 -15.56 -3.90 6.67
C GLU A 252 -14.58 -4.59 5.69
N GLY A 253 -14.05 -5.74 6.07
CA GLY A 253 -13.09 -6.49 5.25
C GLY A 253 -11.67 -5.90 5.21
N ASN A 254 -11.33 -4.95 6.09
CA ASN A 254 -9.97 -4.41 6.20
C ASN A 254 -9.01 -5.51 6.65
N THR A 255 -8.18 -5.98 5.70
CA THR A 255 -7.31 -7.14 5.90
C THR A 255 -6.38 -7.01 7.10
N TYR A 256 -5.82 -5.80 7.34
CA TYR A 256 -4.89 -5.59 8.44
C TYR A 256 -5.55 -5.82 9.81
N TYR A 257 -6.73 -5.24 10.05
CA TYR A 257 -7.40 -5.38 11.33
C TYR A 257 -7.96 -6.78 11.55
N MET A 258 -8.49 -7.40 10.48
CA MET A 258 -8.91 -8.79 10.54
C MET A 258 -7.73 -9.71 10.89
N GLN A 259 -6.60 -9.56 10.20
CA GLN A 259 -5.38 -10.33 10.49
C GLN A 259 -4.89 -10.09 11.93
N LYS A 260 -4.89 -8.84 12.41
CA LYS A 260 -4.48 -8.52 13.78
C LYS A 260 -5.39 -9.17 14.82
N THR A 261 -6.70 -9.16 14.62
CA THR A 261 -7.67 -9.79 15.52
C THR A 261 -7.44 -11.31 15.59
N PHE A 262 -7.35 -11.98 14.44
CA PHE A 262 -7.13 -13.42 14.41
C PHE A 262 -5.71 -13.84 14.80
N HIS A 263 -4.72 -12.95 14.62
CA HIS A 263 -3.37 -13.14 15.15
C HIS A 263 -3.38 -13.26 16.67
N ASP A 264 -4.05 -12.33 17.34
CA ASP A 264 -4.10 -12.31 18.80
C ASP A 264 -4.94 -13.48 19.34
N LEU A 265 -6.08 -13.76 18.73
CA LEU A 265 -6.91 -14.93 19.06
C LEU A 265 -6.15 -16.25 18.93
N TYR A 266 -5.40 -16.42 17.84
CA TYR A 266 -4.61 -17.63 17.60
C TYR A 266 -3.48 -17.82 18.64
N ALA A 267 -2.97 -16.72 19.17
CA ALA A 267 -1.94 -16.74 20.20
C ALA A 267 -2.47 -17.00 21.61
N GLU A 268 -3.76 -16.71 21.86
CA GLU A 268 -4.36 -16.79 23.21
C GLU A 268 -5.20 -18.06 23.44
N LEU A 269 -5.68 -18.69 22.38
CA LEU A 269 -6.51 -19.88 22.51
C LEU A 269 -5.66 -21.16 22.55
N ASP A 270 -6.00 -22.04 23.46
CA ASP A 270 -5.38 -23.35 23.59
C ASP A 270 -6.00 -24.39 22.62
N ALA A 271 -5.24 -25.44 22.32
CA ALA A 271 -5.74 -26.57 21.54
C ALA A 271 -6.97 -27.22 22.21
N GLY A 272 -7.96 -27.57 21.44
CA GLY A 272 -9.26 -28.09 21.89
C GLY A 272 -10.29 -26.99 22.23
N ALA A 273 -9.91 -25.69 22.17
CA ALA A 273 -10.82 -24.59 22.44
C ALA A 273 -11.74 -24.29 21.25
N THR A 274 -12.81 -23.55 21.53
CA THR A 274 -13.69 -22.94 20.51
C THR A 274 -13.63 -21.41 20.66
N CYS A 275 -13.35 -20.74 19.56
CA CYS A 275 -13.41 -19.28 19.48
C CYS A 275 -14.85 -18.85 19.24
N HIS A 276 -15.45 -18.24 20.24
CA HIS A 276 -16.81 -17.67 20.21
C HIS A 276 -16.76 -16.17 19.91
N ILE A 277 -17.90 -15.57 19.59
CA ILE A 277 -18.04 -14.13 19.33
C ILE A 277 -17.50 -13.27 20.50
N GLN A 278 -17.69 -13.69 21.75
CA GLN A 278 -17.12 -13.02 22.91
C GLN A 278 -15.61 -12.85 22.84
N ASN A 279 -14.89 -13.87 22.38
CA ASN A 279 -13.44 -13.80 22.26
C ASN A 279 -13.02 -12.72 21.24
N THR A 280 -13.77 -12.59 20.13
CA THR A 280 -13.49 -11.56 19.12
C THR A 280 -13.80 -10.16 19.65
N ASP A 281 -14.90 -9.99 20.37
CA ASP A 281 -15.28 -8.72 20.99
C ASP A 281 -14.24 -8.27 22.01
N ASP A 282 -13.74 -9.17 22.86
CA ASP A 282 -12.70 -8.88 23.86
C ASP A 282 -11.42 -8.38 23.18
N ILE A 283 -10.98 -9.00 22.09
CA ILE A 283 -9.82 -8.56 21.32
C ILE A 283 -10.05 -7.18 20.70
N ILE A 284 -11.22 -6.96 20.08
CA ILE A 284 -11.54 -5.66 19.47
C ILE A 284 -11.57 -4.56 20.53
N HIS A 285 -12.22 -4.79 21.67
CA HIS A 285 -12.24 -3.83 22.78
C HIS A 285 -10.84 -3.52 23.30
N ARG A 286 -9.97 -4.52 23.42
CA ARG A 286 -8.56 -4.32 23.82
C ARG A 286 -7.81 -3.48 22.78
N MET A 287 -7.96 -3.76 21.49
CA MET A 287 -7.34 -2.97 20.43
C MET A 287 -7.80 -1.49 20.48
N ILE A 288 -9.09 -1.26 20.75
CA ILE A 288 -9.65 0.09 20.94
C ILE A 288 -9.02 0.76 22.15
N ALA A 289 -8.95 0.08 23.30
CA ALA A 289 -8.37 0.61 24.53
C ALA A 289 -6.87 0.95 24.37
N GLU A 290 -6.09 0.08 23.76
CA GLU A 290 -4.67 0.30 23.47
C GLU A 290 -4.44 1.49 22.55
N SER A 291 -5.38 1.74 21.62
CA SER A 291 -5.31 2.85 20.66
C SER A 291 -5.82 4.18 21.22
N HIS A 292 -6.38 4.20 22.44
CA HIS A 292 -7.03 5.38 23.05
C HIS A 292 -6.10 6.60 23.07
N HIS A 293 -4.88 6.45 23.54
CA HIS A 293 -3.92 7.56 23.62
C HIS A 293 -3.63 8.16 22.24
N LYS A 294 -3.38 7.30 21.24
CA LYS A 294 -3.13 7.71 19.85
C LYS A 294 -4.29 8.52 19.28
N TYR A 295 -5.53 8.02 19.43
CA TYR A 295 -6.69 8.67 18.85
C TYR A 295 -7.10 9.94 19.60
N SER A 296 -6.93 9.96 20.93
CA SER A 296 -7.12 11.16 21.75
C SER A 296 -6.16 12.28 21.35
N GLU A 297 -4.89 11.93 21.06
CA GLU A 297 -3.90 12.90 20.59
C GLU A 297 -4.27 13.46 19.21
N ILE A 298 -4.69 12.59 18.26
CA ILE A 298 -5.18 13.04 16.96
C ILE A 298 -6.36 14.00 17.12
N LEU A 299 -7.38 13.63 17.93
CA LEU A 299 -8.53 14.49 18.17
C LEU A 299 -8.13 15.83 18.80
N SER A 300 -7.15 15.84 19.71
CA SER A 300 -6.74 17.08 20.38
C SER A 300 -6.28 18.17 19.41
N ARG A 301 -5.74 17.79 18.26
CA ARG A 301 -5.24 18.68 17.20
C ARG A 301 -6.33 19.20 16.26
N LEU A 302 -7.54 18.62 16.34
CA LEU A 302 -8.66 19.01 15.49
C LEU A 302 -9.47 20.17 16.10
N SER A 303 -9.94 21.08 15.24
CA SER A 303 -10.92 22.09 15.62
C SER A 303 -12.28 21.47 15.95
N LEU A 304 -13.12 22.19 16.70
CA LEU A 304 -14.45 21.70 17.06
C LEU A 304 -15.29 21.27 15.84
N PRO A 305 -15.39 22.06 14.75
CA PRO A 305 -16.15 21.62 13.57
C PRO A 305 -15.60 20.35 12.89
N GLN A 306 -14.29 20.13 12.97
CA GLN A 306 -13.68 18.91 12.43
C GLN A 306 -14.04 17.69 13.29
N LYS A 307 -14.00 17.82 14.62
CA LYS A 307 -14.43 16.77 15.55
C LYS A 307 -15.90 16.42 15.35
N GLU A 308 -16.77 17.42 15.35
CA GLU A 308 -18.22 17.23 15.15
C GLU A 308 -18.53 16.50 13.84
N LEU A 309 -17.87 16.87 12.74
CA LEU A 309 -18.04 16.20 11.46
C LEU A 309 -17.50 14.78 11.48
N LEU A 310 -16.34 14.56 12.10
CA LEU A 310 -15.72 13.23 12.19
C LEU A 310 -16.62 12.26 12.98
N TYR A 311 -17.18 12.71 14.12
CA TYR A 311 -18.17 11.94 14.88
C TYR A 311 -19.43 11.67 14.06
N ALA A 312 -19.97 12.67 13.36
CA ALA A 312 -21.14 12.52 12.52
C ALA A 312 -20.96 11.43 11.44
N ILE A 313 -19.82 11.46 10.78
CA ILE A 313 -19.49 10.45 9.74
C ILE A 313 -19.24 9.09 10.36
N ALA A 314 -18.56 9.01 11.52
CA ALA A 314 -18.35 7.74 12.21
C ALA A 314 -19.69 7.03 12.56
N HIS A 315 -20.68 7.80 13.00
CA HIS A 315 -22.03 7.28 13.32
C HIS A 315 -22.81 6.81 12.09
N GLU A 316 -22.70 7.51 10.96
CA GLU A 316 -23.37 7.08 9.71
C GLU A 316 -22.64 5.87 9.06
N GLY A 317 -21.38 5.63 9.42
CA GLY A 317 -20.50 4.68 8.76
C GLY A 317 -20.09 5.17 7.37
N ARG A 318 -21.02 5.24 6.43
CA ARG A 318 -20.87 5.82 5.10
C ARG A 318 -21.88 6.95 4.90
N ALA A 319 -21.41 8.20 4.90
CA ALA A 319 -22.22 9.38 4.84
C ALA A 319 -22.24 9.98 3.43
N THR A 320 -23.44 10.26 2.92
CA THR A 320 -23.64 10.98 1.64
C THR A 320 -24.20 12.37 1.89
N GLN A 321 -24.05 13.28 0.92
CA GLN A 321 -24.64 14.62 0.96
C GLN A 321 -24.39 15.36 2.29
N ILE A 322 -23.18 15.25 2.84
CA ILE A 322 -22.79 15.77 4.16
C ILE A 322 -23.00 17.29 4.32
N THR A 323 -23.13 18.04 3.23
CA THR A 323 -23.41 19.48 3.23
C THR A 323 -24.92 19.79 3.15
N SER A 324 -25.77 18.77 3.02
CA SER A 324 -27.23 18.97 2.96
C SER A 324 -27.79 19.50 4.25
N GLY A 325 -28.87 20.30 4.17
CA GLY A 325 -29.55 20.78 5.36
C GLY A 325 -30.13 19.67 6.25
N ALA A 326 -30.42 18.49 5.67
CA ALA A 326 -30.88 17.32 6.41
C ALA A 326 -29.77 16.73 7.28
N PHE A 327 -28.57 16.50 6.70
CA PHE A 327 -27.41 16.00 7.43
C PHE A 327 -26.97 16.97 8.53
N ILE A 328 -26.87 18.27 8.21
CA ILE A 328 -26.45 19.31 9.14
C ILE A 328 -27.41 19.38 10.37
N ARG A 329 -28.73 19.32 10.15
CA ARG A 329 -29.70 19.31 11.26
C ARG A 329 -29.63 18.03 12.08
N ARG A 330 -29.52 16.86 11.44
CA ARG A 330 -29.43 15.56 12.11
C ARG A 330 -28.26 15.50 13.08
N HIS A 331 -27.12 15.99 12.65
CA HIS A 331 -25.86 15.94 13.42
C HIS A 331 -25.56 17.26 14.15
N ARG A 332 -26.50 18.24 14.14
CA ARG A 332 -26.35 19.53 14.82
C ARG A 332 -25.09 20.30 14.42
N LEU A 333 -24.68 20.18 13.17
CA LEU A 333 -23.50 20.86 12.64
C LEU A 333 -23.82 22.34 12.37
N LYS A 334 -22.79 23.20 12.31
CA LYS A 334 -22.94 24.65 12.25
C LYS A 334 -23.54 25.14 10.92
N SER A 335 -22.96 24.78 9.78
CA SER A 335 -23.39 25.25 8.45
C SER A 335 -22.71 24.42 7.34
N ALA A 336 -23.26 24.48 6.12
CA ALA A 336 -22.66 23.80 4.94
C ALA A 336 -21.22 24.26 4.67
N SER A 337 -20.93 25.56 4.79
CA SER A 337 -19.57 26.08 4.59
C SER A 337 -18.59 25.59 5.65
N SER A 338 -19.03 25.47 6.91
CA SER A 338 -18.23 24.90 8.00
C SER A 338 -17.92 23.41 7.73
N VAL A 339 -18.94 22.66 7.28
CA VAL A 339 -18.77 21.23 6.89
C VAL A 339 -17.78 21.09 5.73
N GLN A 340 -17.91 21.91 4.68
CA GLN A 340 -16.96 21.86 3.55
C GLN A 340 -15.52 22.14 3.98
N ALA A 341 -15.30 23.17 4.80
CA ALA A 341 -13.98 23.50 5.31
C ALA A 341 -13.40 22.39 6.20
N ALA A 342 -14.22 21.80 7.07
CA ALA A 342 -13.83 20.69 7.92
C ALA A 342 -13.51 19.43 7.09
N THR A 343 -14.35 19.09 6.11
CA THR A 343 -14.15 17.97 5.19
C THR A 343 -12.81 18.07 4.49
N LYS A 344 -12.50 19.23 3.89
CA LYS A 344 -11.24 19.45 3.20
C LYS A 344 -10.04 19.13 4.10
N LYS A 345 -10.05 19.62 5.34
CA LYS A 345 -8.96 19.39 6.29
C LYS A 345 -8.88 17.94 6.76
N LEU A 346 -10.02 17.30 7.01
CA LEU A 346 -10.03 15.88 7.41
C LEU A 346 -9.55 14.94 6.29
N LEU A 347 -9.83 15.26 5.02
CA LEU A 347 -9.29 14.56 3.86
C LEU A 347 -7.77 14.80 3.73
N GLU A 348 -7.31 16.07 3.86
CA GLU A 348 -5.87 16.41 3.83
C GLU A 348 -5.08 15.67 4.93
N HIS A 349 -5.69 15.42 6.09
CA HIS A 349 -5.07 14.67 7.19
C HIS A 349 -5.31 13.16 7.13
N HIS A 350 -5.92 12.65 6.06
CA HIS A 350 -6.26 11.23 5.89
C HIS A 350 -7.08 10.65 7.06
N LEU A 351 -7.93 11.46 7.69
CA LEU A 351 -8.88 11.00 8.71
C LEU A 351 -10.21 10.59 8.10
N LEU A 352 -10.55 11.16 6.95
CA LEU A 352 -11.68 10.76 6.11
C LEU A 352 -11.17 10.30 4.76
N SER A 353 -11.94 9.40 4.17
CA SER A 353 -11.84 9.04 2.76
C SER A 353 -13.18 9.27 2.07
N VAL A 354 -13.15 9.44 0.74
CA VAL A 354 -14.36 9.59 -0.06
C VAL A 354 -14.30 8.66 -1.27
N GLU A 355 -15.37 7.91 -1.48
CA GLU A 355 -15.54 7.04 -2.64
C GLU A 355 -16.96 7.17 -3.20
N LYS A 356 -17.08 7.48 -4.48
CA LYS A 356 -18.38 7.66 -5.16
C LYS A 356 -19.34 8.62 -4.45
N GLY A 357 -18.79 9.63 -3.76
CA GLY A 357 -19.59 10.60 -2.99
C GLY A 357 -19.99 10.16 -1.58
N GLU A 358 -19.53 8.99 -1.13
CA GLU A 358 -19.67 8.49 0.23
C GLU A 358 -18.43 8.84 1.05
N TYR A 359 -18.61 9.49 2.18
CA TYR A 359 -17.54 9.86 3.14
C TYR A 359 -17.53 8.85 4.29
N TYR A 360 -16.36 8.40 4.67
CA TYR A 360 -16.16 7.45 5.78
C TYR A 360 -14.85 7.73 6.51
N VAL A 361 -14.74 7.23 7.75
CA VAL A 361 -13.49 7.31 8.53
C VAL A 361 -12.48 6.33 7.94
N ASP A 362 -11.31 6.82 7.57
CA ASP A 362 -10.29 6.01 6.87
C ASP A 362 -9.77 4.84 7.73
N ASP A 363 -9.55 5.08 9.02
CA ASP A 363 -9.11 4.05 9.98
C ASP A 363 -10.33 3.43 10.69
N GLN A 364 -10.66 2.17 10.34
CA GLN A 364 -11.83 1.48 10.88
C GLN A 364 -11.75 1.27 12.40
N LEU A 365 -10.57 1.07 12.98
CA LEU A 365 -10.44 1.00 14.44
C LEU A 365 -10.70 2.36 15.10
N MET A 366 -10.28 3.46 14.46
CA MET A 366 -10.63 4.81 14.91
C MET A 366 -12.14 5.03 14.85
N ARG A 367 -12.81 4.55 13.80
CA ARG A 367 -14.28 4.61 13.70
C ARG A 367 -14.94 3.93 14.89
N LEU A 368 -14.52 2.70 15.21
CA LEU A 368 -15.05 1.98 16.37
C LEU A 368 -14.77 2.70 17.69
N TRP A 369 -13.59 3.25 17.85
CA TRP A 369 -13.21 4.03 19.02
C TRP A 369 -14.04 5.32 19.17
N LEU A 370 -14.44 5.97 18.07
CA LEU A 370 -15.31 7.16 18.09
C LEU A 370 -16.76 6.82 18.48
N LEU A 371 -17.18 5.57 18.31
CA LEU A 371 -18.54 5.11 18.59
C LEU A 371 -18.74 4.65 20.05
N GLY A 372 -17.69 4.27 20.75
CA GLY A 372 -17.77 3.68 22.08
C GLY A 372 -16.85 4.18 23.08
#